data_4fb38920604fbbe903669ec597cd6d48
#
_entry.id   4fb38920604fbbe903669ec597cd6d48
#
_cell.length_a   1.000
_cell.length_b   1.000
_cell.length_c   1.000
_cell.angle_alpha   90.00
_cell.angle_beta   90.00
_cell.angle_gamma   90.00
#
_symmetry.space_group_name_H-M   'P 1'
#
loop_
_entity.id
_entity.type
_entity.pdbx_description
1 polymer ?
#
loop_
_entity_poly.entity_id
_entity_poly.type
_entity_poly.pdbx_seq_one_letter_code
_entity_poly.pdbx_strand_id
1 'polypeptide(L)'
;IAGLLHDVLEDTKTTPEELEQQFGTTVRNLVEGVSKLHHSERKLDIFNEAGKRRMNIAKTAENLRKLLLAVADDLRVMIIKLADRLHNMQTLDAMPPEKQIQIATETLQVYAPLAHRLGIYQIKAQLDDLAFKYLYPNEYYEISEKVAQTRAERQKEVQELVSILKERLWNEGVRAEVMGRPKHLWSIFNKMKQQQIDFSQIYDLIALRVLTETVGECYIALGVVHELWRPIPALFYDYIAAPKPNGYQSLHTKVIGPNERTLEIQIRTWQMHQIAEYGVAAHWRYKEGQDQKPLQLPALQQQLRDLTDFKSNLEFLTSVSREMTADQVFVFTPKGDLIDLPEGATALDFAYRIHTEVGNRCVGARVNGRIVTLDYKLRTGDVVEILTRQNAQPSYDWLGIVR
;
A
#
# COMPACT_ATOMS: atom_id res chain seq x y z
N ILE A 1 -21.54 -11.85 9.65
CA ILE A 1 -22.87 -12.05 9.05
C ILE A 1 -22.92 -11.42 7.65
N ALA A 2 -22.69 -10.10 7.49
CA ALA A 2 -22.77 -9.44 6.18
C ALA A 2 -21.86 -10.08 5.11
N GLY A 3 -20.66 -10.52 5.48
CA GLY A 3 -19.75 -11.23 4.57
C GLY A 3 -20.28 -12.60 4.08
N LEU A 4 -21.08 -13.30 4.88
CA LEU A 4 -21.74 -14.54 4.46
C LEU A 4 -22.97 -14.28 3.57
N LEU A 5 -23.59 -13.12 3.72
CA LEU A 5 -24.83 -12.75 3.02
C LEU A 5 -24.59 -11.77 1.86
N HIS A 6 -23.34 -11.50 1.49
CA HIS A 6 -22.97 -10.42 0.57
C HIS A 6 -23.64 -10.51 -0.81
N ASP A 7 -23.90 -11.71 -1.32
CA ASP A 7 -24.52 -11.95 -2.62
C ASP A 7 -26.03 -12.27 -2.54
N VAL A 8 -26.62 -12.32 -1.32
CA VAL A 8 -28.01 -12.77 -1.14
C VAL A 8 -29.03 -11.91 -1.87
N LEU A 9 -28.78 -10.60 -2.00
CA LEU A 9 -29.66 -9.68 -2.73
C LEU A 9 -29.56 -9.84 -4.26
N GLU A 10 -28.49 -10.46 -4.76
CA GLU A 10 -28.27 -10.65 -6.20
C GLU A 10 -28.72 -12.03 -6.67
N ASP A 11 -28.43 -13.05 -5.88
CA ASP A 11 -28.60 -14.44 -6.26
C ASP A 11 -29.92 -15.05 -5.76
N THR A 12 -30.65 -14.31 -4.92
CA THR A 12 -31.93 -14.77 -4.36
C THR A 12 -33.04 -13.73 -4.54
N LYS A 13 -34.25 -14.08 -4.10
CA LYS A 13 -35.40 -13.16 -4.06
C LYS A 13 -35.53 -12.38 -2.76
N THR A 14 -34.52 -12.47 -1.88
CA THR A 14 -34.50 -11.79 -0.58
C THR A 14 -34.48 -10.27 -0.78
N THR A 15 -35.33 -9.58 -0.03
CA THR A 15 -35.39 -8.11 -0.09
C THR A 15 -34.56 -7.45 1.00
N PRO A 16 -34.13 -6.18 0.82
CA PRO A 16 -33.44 -5.44 1.87
C PRO A 16 -34.20 -5.37 3.19
N GLU A 17 -35.56 -5.29 3.12
CA GLU A 17 -36.44 -5.24 4.28
C GLU A 17 -36.41 -6.55 5.06
N GLU A 18 -36.36 -7.70 4.38
CA GLU A 18 -36.26 -9.01 4.99
C GLU A 18 -34.89 -9.17 5.70
N LEU A 19 -33.81 -8.68 5.07
CA LEU A 19 -32.48 -8.65 5.70
C LEU A 19 -32.47 -7.77 6.95
N GLU A 20 -33.11 -6.61 6.89
CA GLU A 20 -33.21 -5.72 8.05
C GLU A 20 -33.98 -6.35 9.22
N GLN A 21 -35.08 -7.02 8.94
CA GLN A 21 -35.87 -7.71 9.96
C GLN A 21 -35.10 -8.83 10.66
N GLN A 22 -34.31 -9.60 9.91
CA GLN A 22 -33.61 -10.77 10.44
C GLN A 22 -32.27 -10.42 11.08
N PHE A 23 -31.53 -9.46 10.52
CA PHE A 23 -30.12 -9.21 10.86
C PHE A 23 -29.83 -7.75 11.25
N GLY A 24 -30.84 -6.87 11.19
CA GLY A 24 -30.73 -5.47 11.57
C GLY A 24 -30.19 -4.56 10.45
N THR A 25 -30.40 -3.25 10.63
CA THR A 25 -30.08 -2.19 9.67
C THR A 25 -28.61 -2.17 9.24
N THR A 26 -27.68 -2.48 10.19
CA THR A 26 -26.25 -2.49 9.88
C THR A 26 -25.89 -3.56 8.84
N VAL A 27 -26.42 -4.77 8.99
CA VAL A 27 -26.16 -5.86 8.05
C VAL A 27 -26.77 -5.57 6.70
N ARG A 28 -28.03 -5.08 6.67
CA ARG A 28 -28.69 -4.63 5.44
C ARG A 28 -27.83 -3.61 4.68
N ASN A 29 -27.41 -2.54 5.36
CA ASN A 29 -26.64 -1.46 4.71
C ASN A 29 -25.31 -1.95 4.13
N LEU A 30 -24.61 -2.85 4.83
CA LEU A 30 -23.38 -3.45 4.35
C LEU A 30 -23.60 -4.32 3.11
N VAL A 31 -24.63 -5.18 3.13
CA VAL A 31 -24.96 -6.06 2.00
C VAL A 31 -25.40 -5.25 0.79
N GLU A 32 -26.27 -4.24 0.98
CA GLU A 32 -26.64 -3.32 -0.10
C GLU A 32 -25.42 -2.56 -0.68
N GLY A 33 -24.50 -2.13 0.19
CA GLY A 33 -23.27 -1.47 -0.24
C GLY A 33 -22.42 -2.37 -1.14
N VAL A 34 -22.25 -3.64 -0.78
CA VAL A 34 -21.52 -4.63 -1.57
C VAL A 34 -22.25 -4.91 -2.90
N SER A 35 -23.58 -5.13 -2.86
CA SER A 35 -24.38 -5.41 -4.05
C SER A 35 -24.37 -4.25 -5.07
N LYS A 36 -24.44 -3.00 -4.62
CA LYS A 36 -24.28 -1.82 -5.50
C LYS A 36 -22.93 -1.81 -6.21
N LEU A 37 -21.87 -2.27 -5.56
CA LEU A 37 -20.54 -2.41 -6.16
C LEU A 37 -20.50 -3.52 -7.21
N HIS A 38 -21.10 -4.67 -6.94
CA HIS A 38 -21.14 -5.82 -7.85
C HIS A 38 -21.89 -5.49 -9.15
N HIS A 39 -23.02 -4.78 -9.08
CA HIS A 39 -23.73 -4.28 -10.27
C HIS A 39 -22.87 -3.35 -11.13
N SER A 40 -21.96 -2.62 -10.53
CA SER A 40 -21.01 -1.75 -11.23
C SER A 40 -19.89 -2.57 -11.91
N GLU A 41 -19.44 -3.66 -11.30
CA GLU A 41 -18.35 -4.53 -11.81
C GLU A 41 -18.78 -5.37 -13.03
N ARG A 42 -19.96 -5.96 -13.02
CA ARG A 42 -20.49 -6.74 -14.18
C ARG A 42 -20.51 -5.93 -15.48
N LYS A 43 -20.34 -4.62 -15.39
CA LYS A 43 -20.28 -3.67 -16.52
C LYS A 43 -18.84 -3.22 -16.85
N LEU A 44 -17.81 -3.69 -16.13
CA LEU A 44 -16.41 -3.37 -16.34
C LEU A 44 -15.80 -4.24 -17.47
N ASP A 45 -16.22 -4.02 -18.72
CA ASP A 45 -15.47 -4.49 -19.89
C ASP A 45 -14.28 -3.55 -20.15
N ILE A 46 -13.18 -3.76 -19.44
CA ILE A 46 -11.97 -2.93 -19.55
C ILE A 46 -11.20 -3.16 -20.86
N PHE A 47 -11.44 -4.31 -21.52
CA PHE A 47 -10.70 -4.71 -22.71
C PHE A 47 -11.63 -5.14 -23.85
N ASN A 48 -11.91 -4.25 -24.79
CA ASN A 48 -12.28 -4.62 -26.16
C ASN A 48 -11.93 -3.51 -27.16
N GLU A 49 -11.15 -3.93 -28.16
CA GLU A 49 -10.72 -3.33 -29.43
C GLU A 49 -10.98 -1.83 -29.74
N ALA A 50 -10.08 -1.24 -30.50
CA ALA A 50 -9.85 0.20 -30.74
C ALA A 50 -11.07 1.11 -31.04
N GLY A 51 -12.22 0.59 -31.43
CA GLY A 51 -13.46 1.36 -31.67
C GLY A 51 -14.35 1.54 -30.43
N LYS A 52 -14.23 0.68 -29.42
CA LYS A 52 -15.02 0.68 -28.18
C LYS A 52 -14.30 1.40 -27.03
N ARG A 53 -13.06 1.85 -27.24
CA ARG A 53 -12.19 2.44 -26.18
C ARG A 53 -12.80 3.63 -25.46
N ARG A 54 -13.46 4.57 -26.16
CA ARG A 54 -14.02 5.78 -25.53
C ARG A 54 -15.24 5.49 -24.64
N MET A 55 -16.08 4.53 -25.03
CA MET A 55 -17.28 4.17 -24.28
C MET A 55 -16.93 3.37 -23.01
N ASN A 56 -15.86 2.59 -23.05
CA ASN A 56 -15.35 1.84 -21.90
C ASN A 56 -14.71 2.73 -20.85
N ILE A 57 -13.93 3.76 -21.23
CA ILE A 57 -13.29 4.70 -20.30
C ILE A 57 -14.32 5.40 -19.41
N ALA A 58 -15.40 5.91 -19.99
CA ALA A 58 -16.44 6.60 -19.23
C ALA A 58 -17.14 5.67 -18.22
N LYS A 59 -17.42 4.44 -18.64
CA LYS A 59 -18.09 3.42 -17.84
C LYS A 59 -17.18 2.91 -16.70
N THR A 60 -15.92 2.67 -17.01
CA THR A 60 -14.89 2.29 -16.03
C THR A 60 -14.72 3.38 -14.96
N ALA A 61 -14.62 4.65 -15.40
CA ALA A 61 -14.52 5.78 -14.50
C ALA A 61 -15.75 5.91 -13.59
N GLU A 62 -16.94 5.76 -14.14
CA GLU A 62 -18.18 5.83 -13.36
C GLU A 62 -18.26 4.73 -12.30
N ASN A 63 -17.92 3.50 -12.66
CA ASN A 63 -17.97 2.37 -11.74
C ASN A 63 -16.91 2.51 -10.63
N LEU A 64 -15.70 2.96 -10.98
CA LEU A 64 -14.65 3.21 -10.01
C LEU A 64 -15.01 4.37 -9.05
N ARG A 65 -15.68 5.43 -9.55
CA ARG A 65 -16.22 6.49 -8.67
C ARG A 65 -17.26 5.95 -7.69
N LYS A 66 -18.19 5.13 -8.16
CA LYS A 66 -19.20 4.49 -7.29
C LYS A 66 -18.54 3.62 -6.22
N LEU A 67 -17.51 2.85 -6.60
CA LEU A 67 -16.71 2.07 -5.68
C LEU A 67 -16.06 2.96 -4.61
N LEU A 68 -15.35 4.00 -5.01
CA LEU A 68 -14.66 4.90 -4.09
C LEU A 68 -15.62 5.64 -3.15
N LEU A 69 -16.79 6.08 -3.64
CA LEU A 69 -17.82 6.72 -2.82
C LEU A 69 -18.43 5.75 -1.81
N ALA A 70 -18.78 4.53 -2.22
CA ALA A 70 -19.32 3.52 -1.30
C ALA A 70 -18.29 3.15 -0.21
N VAL A 71 -17.01 3.07 -0.57
CA VAL A 71 -15.91 2.83 0.37
C VAL A 71 -15.73 4.03 1.31
N ALA A 72 -15.86 5.25 0.81
CA ALA A 72 -15.79 6.47 1.62
C ALA A 72 -16.95 6.58 2.62
N ASP A 73 -18.12 6.05 2.27
CA ASP A 73 -19.29 6.04 3.18
C ASP A 73 -19.17 4.98 4.28
N ASP A 74 -18.75 3.76 3.94
CA ASP A 74 -18.45 2.71 4.93
C ASP A 74 -17.31 1.80 4.47
N LEU A 75 -16.16 1.95 5.11
CA LEU A 75 -14.95 1.16 4.81
C LEU A 75 -15.15 -0.36 5.00
N ARG A 76 -16.13 -0.79 5.80
CA ARG A 76 -16.43 -2.22 6.02
C ARG A 76 -16.92 -2.90 4.73
N VAL A 77 -17.63 -2.17 3.88
CA VAL A 77 -18.06 -2.64 2.55
C VAL A 77 -16.84 -3.10 1.73
N MET A 78 -15.76 -2.32 1.76
CA MET A 78 -14.55 -2.68 1.04
C MET A 78 -13.84 -3.90 1.63
N ILE A 79 -13.88 -4.09 2.95
CA ILE A 79 -13.28 -5.29 3.58
C ILE A 79 -14.00 -6.55 3.09
N ILE A 80 -15.34 -6.53 3.06
CA ILE A 80 -16.13 -7.63 2.53
C ILE A 80 -15.77 -7.88 1.06
N LYS A 81 -15.70 -6.82 0.27
CA LYS A 81 -15.39 -6.92 -1.16
C LYS A 81 -13.97 -7.42 -1.44
N LEU A 82 -12.98 -7.04 -0.62
CA LEU A 82 -11.61 -7.57 -0.72
C LEU A 82 -11.55 -9.05 -0.36
N ALA A 83 -12.33 -9.49 0.63
CA ALA A 83 -12.42 -10.91 1.00
C ALA A 83 -13.07 -11.74 -0.12
N ASP A 84 -14.17 -11.24 -0.70
CA ASP A 84 -14.83 -11.83 -1.88
C ASP A 84 -13.85 -11.91 -3.06
N ARG A 85 -13.17 -10.80 -3.41
CA ARG A 85 -12.18 -10.78 -4.50
C ARG A 85 -11.04 -11.75 -4.26
N LEU A 86 -10.54 -11.87 -3.04
CA LEU A 86 -9.50 -12.83 -2.70
C LEU A 86 -9.97 -14.28 -2.92
N HIS A 87 -11.18 -14.60 -2.49
CA HIS A 87 -11.77 -15.92 -2.71
C HIS A 87 -11.95 -16.21 -4.21
N ASN A 88 -12.46 -15.24 -4.97
CA ASN A 88 -12.63 -15.36 -6.42
C ASN A 88 -11.28 -15.56 -7.14
N MET A 89 -10.22 -14.90 -6.69
CA MET A 89 -8.87 -15.09 -7.22
C MET A 89 -8.29 -16.47 -6.88
N GLN A 90 -8.62 -17.04 -5.74
CA GLN A 90 -8.17 -18.39 -5.33
C GLN A 90 -8.86 -19.50 -6.13
N THR A 91 -10.05 -19.25 -6.66
CA THR A 91 -10.84 -20.22 -7.45
C THR A 91 -10.92 -19.85 -8.93
N LEU A 92 -10.06 -18.95 -9.40
CA LEU A 92 -10.13 -18.35 -10.73
C LEU A 92 -9.80 -19.34 -11.86
N ASP A 93 -9.12 -20.42 -11.57
CA ASP A 93 -8.81 -21.53 -12.51
C ASP A 93 -10.07 -22.19 -13.10
N ALA A 94 -11.21 -22.11 -12.44
CA ALA A 94 -12.50 -22.60 -12.95
C ALA A 94 -13.10 -21.73 -14.08
N MET A 95 -12.56 -20.52 -14.31
CA MET A 95 -13.06 -19.58 -15.31
C MET A 95 -12.36 -19.74 -16.67
N PRO A 96 -13.00 -19.32 -17.80
CA PRO A 96 -12.34 -19.27 -19.10
C PRO A 96 -11.09 -18.37 -19.10
N PRO A 97 -10.04 -18.67 -19.88
CA PRO A 97 -8.77 -17.94 -19.88
C PRO A 97 -8.90 -16.42 -20.08
N GLU A 98 -9.80 -15.98 -20.96
CA GLU A 98 -10.05 -14.55 -21.20
C GLU A 98 -10.58 -13.85 -19.95
N LYS A 99 -11.47 -14.51 -19.20
CA LYS A 99 -11.99 -13.98 -17.93
C LYS A 99 -10.93 -14.02 -16.82
N GLN A 100 -10.07 -15.04 -16.81
CA GLN A 100 -8.96 -15.09 -15.86
C GLN A 100 -8.06 -13.86 -16.01
N ILE A 101 -7.66 -13.52 -17.24
CA ILE A 101 -6.83 -12.34 -17.53
C ILE A 101 -7.55 -11.06 -17.14
N GLN A 102 -8.84 -10.92 -17.48
CA GLN A 102 -9.62 -9.74 -17.15
C GLN A 102 -9.70 -9.51 -15.63
N ILE A 103 -10.09 -10.53 -14.87
CA ILE A 103 -10.25 -10.46 -13.41
C ILE A 103 -8.90 -10.23 -12.73
N ALA A 104 -7.84 -10.89 -13.19
CA ALA A 104 -6.48 -10.70 -12.66
C ALA A 104 -5.96 -9.28 -12.91
N THR A 105 -6.21 -8.71 -14.10
CA THR A 105 -5.84 -7.33 -14.43
C THR A 105 -6.58 -6.33 -13.55
N GLU A 106 -7.89 -6.48 -13.41
CA GLU A 106 -8.69 -5.63 -12.52
C GLU A 106 -8.21 -5.74 -11.06
N THR A 107 -7.90 -6.94 -10.61
CA THR A 107 -7.39 -7.18 -9.26
C THR A 107 -6.08 -6.43 -9.03
N LEU A 108 -5.14 -6.50 -9.95
CA LEU A 108 -3.85 -5.85 -9.84
C LEU A 108 -3.94 -4.31 -9.95
N GLN A 109 -4.85 -3.80 -10.79
CA GLN A 109 -4.97 -2.37 -11.06
C GLN A 109 -5.88 -1.62 -10.08
N VAL A 110 -6.84 -2.30 -9.44
CA VAL A 110 -7.85 -1.66 -8.59
C VAL A 110 -7.82 -2.21 -7.16
N TYR A 111 -8.02 -3.52 -6.99
CA TYR A 111 -8.24 -4.09 -5.66
C TYR A 111 -6.98 -4.18 -4.80
N ALA A 112 -5.86 -4.58 -5.37
CA ALA A 112 -4.60 -4.64 -4.63
C ALA A 112 -4.11 -3.24 -4.19
N PRO A 113 -4.17 -2.19 -5.04
CA PRO A 113 -3.92 -0.82 -4.61
C PRO A 113 -4.89 -0.29 -3.54
N LEU A 114 -6.18 -0.63 -3.62
CA LEU A 114 -7.14 -0.26 -2.57
C LEU A 114 -6.84 -0.95 -1.25
N ALA A 115 -6.51 -2.25 -1.28
CA ALA A 115 -6.06 -2.97 -0.09
C ALA A 115 -4.81 -2.33 0.53
N HIS A 116 -3.86 -1.88 -0.30
CA HIS A 116 -2.68 -1.14 0.14
C HIS A 116 -3.02 0.17 0.85
N ARG A 117 -3.93 0.97 0.27
CA ARG A 117 -4.39 2.23 0.88
C ARG A 117 -5.08 2.02 2.22
N LEU A 118 -5.86 0.96 2.34
CA LEU A 118 -6.52 0.57 3.59
C LEU A 118 -5.55 -0.07 4.61
N GLY A 119 -4.28 -0.23 4.25
CA GLY A 119 -3.25 -0.86 5.09
C GLY A 119 -3.39 -2.37 5.24
N ILE A 120 -4.27 -3.04 4.47
CA ILE A 120 -4.54 -4.47 4.56
C ILE A 120 -3.49 -5.23 3.73
N TYR A 121 -2.23 -5.21 4.22
CA TYR A 121 -1.10 -5.76 3.46
C TYR A 121 -1.18 -7.27 3.23
N GLN A 122 -1.80 -8.01 4.14
CA GLN A 122 -1.96 -9.44 3.99
C GLN A 122 -2.82 -9.80 2.77
N ILE A 123 -3.95 -9.14 2.60
CA ILE A 123 -4.82 -9.35 1.42
C ILE A 123 -4.15 -8.79 0.16
N LYS A 124 -3.57 -7.59 0.24
CA LYS A 124 -2.86 -6.97 -0.88
C LYS A 124 -1.81 -7.90 -1.48
N ALA A 125 -0.97 -8.48 -0.66
CA ALA A 125 0.11 -9.35 -1.11
C ALA A 125 -0.40 -10.64 -1.76
N GLN A 126 -1.47 -11.23 -1.22
CA GLN A 126 -2.10 -12.42 -1.83
C GLN A 126 -2.77 -12.08 -3.17
N LEU A 127 -3.46 -10.95 -3.26
CA LEU A 127 -4.07 -10.49 -4.51
C LEU A 127 -3.01 -10.24 -5.59
N ASP A 128 -1.89 -9.61 -5.23
CA ASP A 128 -0.77 -9.37 -6.14
C ASP A 128 -0.18 -10.68 -6.67
N ASP A 129 0.15 -11.62 -5.78
CA ASP A 129 0.78 -12.90 -6.15
C ASP A 129 -0.18 -13.77 -6.99
N LEU A 130 -1.48 -13.78 -6.66
CA LEU A 130 -2.50 -14.49 -7.45
C LEU A 130 -2.70 -13.83 -8.82
N ALA A 131 -2.77 -12.50 -8.91
CA ALA A 131 -2.88 -11.80 -10.18
C ALA A 131 -1.63 -12.04 -11.05
N PHE A 132 -0.45 -12.01 -10.44
CA PHE A 132 0.81 -12.32 -11.12
C PHE A 132 0.81 -13.70 -11.77
N LYS A 133 0.29 -14.71 -11.08
CA LYS A 133 0.17 -16.09 -11.60
C LYS A 133 -0.61 -16.16 -12.92
N TYR A 134 -1.69 -15.38 -13.05
CA TYR A 134 -2.53 -15.42 -14.25
C TYR A 134 -2.06 -14.47 -15.36
N LEU A 135 -1.43 -13.35 -15.01
CA LEU A 135 -0.98 -12.36 -15.99
C LEU A 135 0.39 -12.68 -16.59
N TYR A 136 1.27 -13.28 -15.82
CA TYR A 136 2.65 -13.60 -16.19
C TYR A 136 3.02 -15.01 -15.73
N PRO A 137 2.34 -16.06 -16.25
CA PRO A 137 2.49 -17.43 -15.74
C PRO A 137 3.93 -17.95 -15.84
N ASN A 138 4.63 -17.69 -16.93
CA ASN A 138 6.00 -18.17 -17.11
C ASN A 138 6.94 -17.61 -16.06
N GLU A 139 6.91 -16.29 -15.86
CA GLU A 139 7.73 -15.57 -14.88
C GLU A 139 7.33 -15.94 -13.44
N TYR A 140 6.03 -16.14 -13.19
CA TYR A 140 5.54 -16.59 -11.91
C TYR A 140 6.15 -17.92 -11.49
N TYR A 141 6.08 -18.94 -12.37
CA TYR A 141 6.60 -20.27 -12.06
C TYR A 141 8.12 -20.27 -11.97
N GLU A 142 8.82 -19.55 -12.87
CA GLU A 142 10.28 -19.40 -12.82
C GLU A 142 10.74 -18.77 -11.50
N ILE A 143 10.15 -17.64 -11.10
CA ILE A 143 10.50 -16.94 -9.85
C ILE A 143 10.11 -17.79 -8.64
N SER A 144 8.95 -18.43 -8.66
CA SER A 144 8.47 -19.32 -7.59
C SER A 144 9.44 -20.47 -7.32
N GLU A 145 9.93 -21.11 -8.37
CA GLU A 145 10.92 -22.20 -8.28
C GLU A 145 12.26 -21.68 -7.70
N LYS A 146 12.78 -20.59 -8.25
CA LYS A 146 14.02 -19.97 -7.75
C LYS A 146 13.92 -19.53 -6.28
N VAL A 147 12.77 -18.96 -5.88
CA VAL A 147 12.53 -18.57 -4.48
C VAL A 147 12.45 -19.80 -3.58
N ALA A 148 11.78 -20.87 -4.01
CA ALA A 148 11.68 -22.11 -3.25
C ALA A 148 13.05 -22.77 -3.04
N GLN A 149 13.88 -22.85 -4.09
CA GLN A 149 15.25 -23.36 -4.00
C GLN A 149 16.09 -22.50 -3.05
N THR A 150 16.11 -21.18 -3.25
CA THR A 150 16.84 -20.24 -2.40
C THR A 150 16.37 -20.31 -0.94
N ARG A 151 15.07 -20.50 -0.70
CA ARG A 151 14.50 -20.64 0.65
C ARG A 151 14.99 -21.93 1.33
N ALA A 152 14.97 -23.05 0.61
CA ALA A 152 15.47 -24.33 1.14
C ALA A 152 16.97 -24.27 1.49
N GLU A 153 17.78 -23.67 0.61
CA GLU A 153 19.21 -23.50 0.82
C GLU A 153 19.53 -22.56 1.99
N ARG A 154 18.75 -21.50 2.19
CA ARG A 154 19.00 -20.46 3.19
C ARG A 154 18.23 -20.63 4.49
N GLN A 155 17.38 -21.63 4.58
CA GLN A 155 16.55 -21.84 5.78
C GLN A 155 17.41 -21.95 7.05
N LYS A 156 18.51 -22.68 6.95
CA LYS A 156 19.46 -22.83 8.07
C LYS A 156 20.13 -21.50 8.42
N GLU A 157 20.59 -20.76 7.42
CA GLU A 157 21.18 -19.41 7.59
C GLU A 157 20.21 -18.45 8.27
N VAL A 158 18.94 -18.43 7.83
CA VAL A 158 17.89 -17.60 8.45
C VAL A 158 17.63 -17.99 9.90
N GLN A 159 17.60 -19.29 10.20
CA GLN A 159 17.44 -19.78 11.58
C GLN A 159 18.61 -19.42 12.48
N GLU A 160 19.84 -19.48 11.98
CA GLU A 160 21.03 -19.03 12.69
C GLU A 160 20.96 -17.54 13.01
N LEU A 161 20.63 -16.69 12.02
CA LEU A 161 20.47 -15.25 12.20
C LEU A 161 19.36 -14.90 13.21
N VAL A 162 18.22 -15.61 13.14
CA VAL A 162 17.12 -15.47 14.10
C VAL A 162 17.59 -15.83 15.52
N SER A 163 18.36 -16.91 15.68
CA SER A 163 18.85 -17.35 16.98
C SER A 163 19.84 -16.35 17.57
N ILE A 164 20.82 -15.88 16.78
CA ILE A 164 21.79 -14.88 17.21
C ILE A 164 21.10 -13.59 17.66
N LEU A 165 20.16 -13.08 16.85
CA LEU A 165 19.47 -11.84 17.16
C LEU A 165 18.58 -11.99 18.40
N LYS A 166 17.88 -13.12 18.53
CA LYS A 166 17.03 -13.42 19.68
C LYS A 166 17.80 -13.51 20.99
N GLU A 167 18.96 -14.17 20.97
CA GLU A 167 19.87 -14.27 22.13
C GLU A 167 20.41 -12.91 22.56
N ARG A 168 20.86 -12.08 21.59
CA ARG A 168 21.36 -10.74 21.90
C ARG A 168 20.29 -9.82 22.46
N LEU A 169 19.07 -9.84 21.90
CA LEU A 169 17.92 -9.09 22.41
C LEU A 169 17.58 -9.50 23.84
N TRP A 170 17.59 -10.82 24.11
CA TRP A 170 17.34 -11.34 25.46
C TRP A 170 18.37 -10.85 26.47
N ASN A 171 19.65 -10.81 26.10
CA ASN A 171 20.73 -10.32 26.97
C ASN A 171 20.59 -8.82 27.30
N GLU A 172 20.00 -8.04 26.39
CA GLU A 172 19.65 -6.63 26.63
C GLU A 172 18.31 -6.43 27.32
N GLY A 173 17.68 -7.52 27.79
CA GLY A 173 16.39 -7.47 28.51
C GLY A 173 15.18 -7.28 27.60
N VAL A 174 15.30 -7.37 26.28
CA VAL A 174 14.20 -7.24 25.32
C VAL A 174 13.62 -8.61 24.99
N ARG A 175 12.37 -8.82 25.34
CA ARG A 175 11.62 -10.02 24.96
C ARG A 175 10.95 -9.80 23.62
N ALA A 176 11.64 -10.20 22.55
CA ALA A 176 11.13 -10.03 21.19
C ALA A 176 10.90 -11.38 20.51
N GLU A 177 9.87 -11.44 19.67
CA GLU A 177 9.76 -12.50 18.68
C GLU A 177 10.53 -12.10 17.41
N VAL A 178 11.43 -12.97 16.97
CA VAL A 178 12.23 -12.78 15.75
C VAL A 178 11.86 -13.88 14.78
N MET A 179 11.50 -13.49 13.56
CA MET A 179 11.10 -14.41 12.50
C MET A 179 11.66 -14.01 11.13
N GLY A 180 11.88 -15.00 10.27
CA GLY A 180 12.15 -14.74 8.85
C GLY A 180 10.88 -14.25 8.14
N ARG A 181 11.02 -13.24 7.29
CA ARG A 181 9.94 -12.69 6.47
C ARG A 181 10.13 -13.11 5.01
N PRO A 182 9.23 -13.93 4.45
CA PRO A 182 9.26 -14.24 3.03
C PRO A 182 8.89 -12.98 2.21
N LYS A 183 9.59 -12.77 1.09
CA LYS A 183 9.18 -11.75 0.11
C LYS A 183 8.14 -12.32 -0.84
N HIS A 184 7.17 -11.50 -1.20
CA HIS A 184 6.13 -11.83 -2.15
C HIS A 184 6.69 -11.88 -3.57
N LEU A 185 6.20 -12.82 -4.39
CA LEU A 185 6.71 -13.09 -5.74
C LEU A 185 6.52 -11.88 -6.66
N TRP A 186 5.36 -11.23 -6.59
CA TRP A 186 5.10 -10.00 -7.33
C TRP A 186 6.08 -8.87 -7.00
N SER A 187 6.44 -8.70 -5.72
CA SER A 187 7.40 -7.68 -5.30
C SER A 187 8.80 -7.96 -5.86
N ILE A 188 9.19 -9.23 -5.97
CA ILE A 188 10.45 -9.65 -6.58
C ILE A 188 10.43 -9.34 -8.08
N PHE A 189 9.39 -9.77 -8.79
CA PHE A 189 9.22 -9.53 -10.22
C PHE A 189 9.24 -8.04 -10.57
N ASN A 190 8.48 -7.22 -9.83
CA ASN A 190 8.47 -5.78 -10.04
C ASN A 190 9.85 -5.15 -9.84
N LYS A 191 10.58 -5.55 -8.83
CA LYS A 191 11.95 -5.07 -8.60
C LYS A 191 12.88 -5.44 -9.76
N MET A 192 12.80 -6.68 -10.24
CA MET A 192 13.58 -7.13 -11.42
C MET A 192 13.25 -6.28 -12.65
N LYS A 193 11.97 -6.04 -12.89
CA LYS A 193 11.49 -5.27 -14.05
C LYS A 193 11.86 -3.79 -13.98
N GLN A 194 11.69 -3.14 -12.83
CA GLN A 194 11.98 -1.71 -12.64
C GLN A 194 13.47 -1.41 -12.68
N GLN A 195 14.29 -2.29 -12.07
CA GLN A 195 15.73 -2.09 -11.99
C GLN A 195 16.50 -2.78 -13.15
N GLN A 196 15.79 -3.49 -14.03
CA GLN A 196 16.36 -4.27 -15.14
C GLN A 196 17.49 -5.23 -14.66
N ILE A 197 17.25 -5.91 -13.53
CA ILE A 197 18.20 -6.83 -12.91
C ILE A 197 17.69 -8.27 -12.95
N ASP A 198 18.62 -9.22 -12.96
CA ASP A 198 18.30 -10.64 -12.84
C ASP A 198 17.98 -11.03 -11.38
N PHE A 199 17.27 -12.16 -11.22
CA PHE A 199 16.96 -12.72 -9.90
C PHE A 199 18.23 -12.93 -9.03
N SER A 200 19.34 -13.33 -9.62
CA SER A 200 20.63 -13.50 -8.93
C SER A 200 21.19 -12.22 -8.32
N GLN A 201 20.77 -11.06 -8.82
CA GLN A 201 21.16 -9.74 -8.35
C GLN A 201 20.25 -9.18 -7.25
N ILE A 202 19.23 -9.95 -6.84
CA ILE A 202 18.38 -9.59 -5.71
C ILE A 202 19.03 -10.05 -4.41
N TYR A 203 19.85 -9.18 -3.83
CA TYR A 203 20.63 -9.48 -2.61
C TYR A 203 19.80 -9.50 -1.32
N ASP A 204 18.59 -8.92 -1.33
CA ASP A 204 17.74 -8.72 -0.15
C ASP A 204 16.59 -9.74 -0.02
N LEU A 205 16.84 -11.00 -0.42
CA LEU A 205 15.86 -12.09 -0.26
C LEU A 205 15.72 -12.54 1.20
N ILE A 206 16.69 -12.24 2.07
CA ILE A 206 16.61 -12.50 3.50
C ILE A 206 16.11 -11.24 4.19
N ALA A 207 14.94 -11.34 4.76
CA ALA A 207 14.37 -10.30 5.62
C ALA A 207 14.01 -10.90 6.97
N LEU A 208 14.29 -10.17 8.05
CA LEU A 208 13.93 -10.52 9.41
C LEU A 208 12.86 -9.54 9.91
N ARG A 209 12.00 -10.05 10.77
CA ARG A 209 11.02 -9.23 11.50
C ARG A 209 11.24 -9.43 13.00
N VAL A 210 11.30 -8.32 13.72
CA VAL A 210 11.41 -8.28 15.18
C VAL A 210 10.13 -7.66 15.72
N LEU A 211 9.44 -8.39 16.60
CA LEU A 211 8.21 -7.95 17.26
C LEU A 211 8.48 -7.77 18.75
N THR A 212 8.23 -6.58 19.26
CA THR A 212 8.44 -6.18 20.65
C THR A 212 7.13 -5.76 21.31
N GLU A 213 7.12 -5.61 22.63
CA GLU A 213 5.93 -5.15 23.37
C GLU A 213 5.79 -3.62 23.31
N THR A 214 6.90 -2.90 23.42
CA THR A 214 6.87 -1.43 23.54
C THR A 214 7.69 -0.73 22.46
N VAL A 215 7.38 0.54 22.23
CA VAL A 215 8.14 1.39 21.30
C VAL A 215 9.59 1.56 21.77
N GLY A 216 9.82 1.71 23.08
CA GLY A 216 11.17 1.79 23.64
C GLY A 216 12.02 0.57 23.28
N GLU A 217 11.43 -0.63 23.38
CA GLU A 217 12.11 -1.88 23.00
C GLU A 217 12.41 -1.94 21.50
N CYS A 218 11.59 -1.31 20.63
CA CYS A 218 11.91 -1.22 19.20
C CYS A 218 13.25 -0.49 18.96
N TYR A 219 13.50 0.62 19.66
CA TYR A 219 14.74 1.37 19.51
C TYR A 219 15.93 0.69 20.18
N ILE A 220 15.73 -0.04 21.30
CA ILE A 220 16.77 -0.91 21.87
C ILE A 220 17.12 -2.01 20.88
N ALA A 221 16.11 -2.66 20.27
CA ALA A 221 16.35 -3.69 19.26
C ALA A 221 17.08 -3.16 18.03
N LEU A 222 16.82 -1.93 17.60
CA LEU A 222 17.56 -1.28 16.53
C LEU A 222 19.04 -1.10 16.91
N GLY A 223 19.34 -0.69 18.14
CA GLY A 223 20.69 -0.58 18.66
C GLY A 223 21.43 -1.93 18.62
N VAL A 224 20.79 -2.98 19.10
CA VAL A 224 21.31 -4.36 19.06
C VAL A 224 21.61 -4.82 17.63
N VAL A 225 20.69 -4.55 16.69
CA VAL A 225 20.87 -4.90 15.27
C VAL A 225 22.09 -4.18 14.67
N HIS A 226 22.25 -2.88 14.97
CA HIS A 226 23.36 -2.08 14.44
C HIS A 226 24.71 -2.38 15.13
N GLU A 227 24.70 -2.93 16.34
CA GLU A 227 25.89 -3.47 17.00
C GLU A 227 26.31 -4.81 16.39
N LEU A 228 25.35 -5.70 16.10
CA LEU A 228 25.64 -7.00 15.49
C LEU A 228 26.10 -6.88 14.03
N TRP A 229 25.49 -5.97 13.27
CA TRP A 229 25.69 -5.86 11.83
C TRP A 229 25.80 -4.40 11.39
N ARG A 230 26.75 -4.13 10.50
CA ARG A 230 27.03 -2.78 10.01
C ARG A 230 25.81 -2.22 9.24
N PRO A 231 25.19 -1.11 9.68
CA PRO A 231 24.06 -0.50 8.99
C PRO A 231 24.48 0.18 7.68
N ILE A 232 23.53 0.23 6.71
CA ILE A 232 23.62 1.03 5.50
C ILE A 232 22.78 2.31 5.72
N PRO A 233 23.40 3.46 6.07
CA PRO A 233 22.65 4.63 6.57
C PRO A 233 21.60 5.16 5.59
N ALA A 234 21.88 5.11 4.28
CA ALA A 234 20.95 5.55 3.24
C ALA A 234 19.67 4.69 3.11
N LEU A 235 19.63 3.54 3.80
CA LEU A 235 18.52 2.57 3.72
C LEU A 235 17.89 2.31 5.10
N PHE A 236 17.94 3.32 5.96
CA PHE A 236 17.23 3.36 7.24
C PHE A 236 16.01 4.26 7.15
N TYR A 237 14.86 3.78 7.62
CA TYR A 237 13.61 4.53 7.66
C TYR A 237 12.92 4.32 9.00
N ASP A 238 12.56 5.42 9.66
CA ASP A 238 11.83 5.42 10.91
C ASP A 238 10.35 5.79 10.67
N TYR A 239 9.54 4.78 10.41
CA TYR A 239 8.08 4.94 10.30
C TYR A 239 7.36 4.84 11.65
N ILE A 240 8.08 4.71 12.78
CA ILE A 240 7.48 4.85 14.11
C ILE A 240 7.36 6.34 14.45
N ALA A 241 8.45 7.10 14.28
CA ALA A 241 8.44 8.55 14.48
C ALA A 241 7.61 9.29 13.42
N ALA A 242 7.61 8.80 12.17
CA ALA A 242 6.87 9.36 11.05
C ALA A 242 5.97 8.30 10.39
N PRO A 243 4.78 7.99 10.96
CA PRO A 243 3.88 6.98 10.42
C PRO A 243 3.42 7.30 9.00
N LYS A 244 3.23 6.26 8.18
CA LYS A 244 2.63 6.42 6.85
C LYS A 244 1.16 6.85 6.96
N PRO A 245 0.57 7.50 5.93
CA PRO A 245 -0.84 7.95 5.97
C PRO A 245 -1.86 6.84 6.25
N ASN A 246 -1.54 5.61 5.87
CA ASN A 246 -2.36 4.42 6.16
C ASN A 246 -2.14 3.85 7.57
N GLY A 247 -1.43 4.57 8.45
CA GLY A 247 -1.16 4.15 9.83
C GLY A 247 -0.05 3.12 9.98
N TYR A 248 0.67 2.77 8.92
CA TYR A 248 1.80 1.84 9.00
C TYR A 248 2.95 2.43 9.82
N GLN A 249 3.44 1.66 10.80
CA GLN A 249 4.57 2.00 11.65
C GLN A 249 5.54 0.81 11.73
N SER A 250 6.83 1.09 11.55
CA SER A 250 7.93 0.12 11.73
C SER A 250 9.27 0.84 11.59
N LEU A 251 10.32 0.40 12.24
CA LEU A 251 11.68 0.74 11.87
C LEU A 251 12.11 -0.20 10.74
N HIS A 252 12.67 0.34 9.68
CA HIS A 252 13.27 -0.42 8.58
C HIS A 252 14.75 -0.12 8.53
N THR A 253 15.58 -1.12 8.64
CA THR A 253 17.02 -0.97 8.47
C THR A 253 17.55 -2.05 7.55
N LYS A 254 18.52 -1.68 6.71
CA LYS A 254 19.33 -2.64 5.97
C LYS A 254 20.74 -2.65 6.53
N VAL A 255 21.24 -3.85 6.77
CA VAL A 255 22.56 -4.07 7.37
C VAL A 255 23.36 -5.04 6.51
N ILE A 256 24.67 -4.99 6.63
CA ILE A 256 25.60 -5.97 6.05
C ILE A 256 25.76 -7.09 7.08
N GLY A 257 25.10 -8.20 6.83
CA GLY A 257 25.15 -9.39 7.67
C GLY A 257 26.38 -10.28 7.39
N PRO A 258 26.38 -11.52 7.90
CA PRO A 258 27.40 -12.50 7.59
C PRO A 258 27.55 -12.73 6.07
N ASN A 259 28.78 -13.07 5.64
CA ASN A 259 29.10 -13.31 4.22
C ASN A 259 28.83 -12.09 3.32
N GLU A 260 28.95 -10.86 3.86
CA GLU A 260 28.76 -9.59 3.14
C GLU A 260 27.35 -9.45 2.48
N ARG A 261 26.37 -10.21 2.95
CA ARG A 261 25.01 -10.16 2.41
C ARG A 261 24.18 -9.06 3.07
N THR A 262 23.38 -8.38 2.26
CA THR A 262 22.42 -7.39 2.77
C THR A 262 21.23 -8.08 3.41
N LEU A 263 20.93 -7.73 4.67
CA LEU A 263 19.77 -8.16 5.42
C LEU A 263 18.82 -6.98 5.59
N GLU A 264 17.54 -7.16 5.28
CA GLU A 264 16.50 -6.21 5.64
C GLU A 264 15.88 -6.61 6.98
N ILE A 265 15.83 -5.67 7.92
CA ILE A 265 15.23 -5.93 9.25
C ILE A 265 14.14 -4.92 9.51
N GLN A 266 12.96 -5.44 9.84
CA GLN A 266 11.78 -4.66 10.22
C GLN A 266 11.53 -4.86 11.70
N ILE A 267 11.47 -3.75 12.46
CA ILE A 267 11.27 -3.77 13.91
C ILE A 267 10.01 -2.99 14.22
N ARG A 268 9.09 -3.58 14.97
CA ARG A 268 7.81 -2.94 15.33
C ARG A 268 7.18 -3.64 16.52
N THR A 269 6.26 -2.97 17.20
CA THR A 269 5.49 -3.62 18.27
C THR A 269 4.45 -4.59 17.71
N TRP A 270 3.93 -5.47 18.57
CA TRP A 270 2.80 -6.34 18.23
C TRP A 270 1.58 -5.54 17.76
N GLN A 271 1.29 -4.41 18.39
CA GLN A 271 0.18 -3.55 17.98
C GLN A 271 0.41 -2.97 16.56
N MET A 272 1.61 -2.47 16.29
CA MET A 272 1.98 -1.99 14.94
C MET A 272 1.95 -3.11 13.91
N HIS A 273 2.30 -4.33 14.33
CA HIS A 273 2.21 -5.52 13.47
C HIS A 273 0.76 -5.82 13.06
N GLN A 274 -0.16 -5.80 14.02
CA GLN A 274 -1.59 -5.97 13.73
C GLN A 274 -2.09 -4.92 12.73
N ILE A 275 -1.76 -3.64 12.97
CA ILE A 275 -2.14 -2.55 12.08
C ILE A 275 -1.50 -2.73 10.68
N ALA A 276 -0.23 -3.14 10.62
CA ALA A 276 0.45 -3.35 9.36
C ALA A 276 -0.08 -4.54 8.54
N GLU A 277 -0.57 -5.60 9.18
CA GLU A 277 -1.12 -6.78 8.48
C GLU A 277 -2.59 -6.59 8.08
N TYR A 278 -3.39 -6.00 8.98
CA TYR A 278 -4.85 -5.92 8.83
C TYR A 278 -5.38 -4.50 8.58
N GLY A 279 -4.53 -3.47 8.68
CA GLY A 279 -4.89 -2.08 8.41
C GLY A 279 -6.13 -1.62 9.18
N VAL A 280 -7.04 -0.99 8.45
CA VAL A 280 -8.31 -0.51 9.02
C VAL A 280 -9.12 -1.63 9.68
N ALA A 281 -8.99 -2.88 9.25
CA ALA A 281 -9.71 -4.01 9.83
C ALA A 281 -9.24 -4.35 11.25
N ALA A 282 -7.98 -4.06 11.62
CA ALA A 282 -7.48 -4.26 12.98
C ALA A 282 -8.27 -3.44 14.01
N HIS A 283 -8.74 -2.25 13.63
CA HIS A 283 -9.50 -1.37 14.53
C HIS A 283 -10.88 -1.91 14.94
N TRP A 284 -11.55 -2.65 14.06
CA TRP A 284 -12.86 -3.21 14.41
C TRP A 284 -12.76 -4.40 15.35
N ARG A 285 -11.66 -5.14 15.32
CA ARG A 285 -11.40 -6.24 16.25
C ARG A 285 -11.17 -5.76 17.69
N TYR A 286 -10.60 -4.54 17.84
CA TYR A 286 -10.31 -3.95 19.16
C TYR A 286 -11.49 -3.18 19.78
N LYS A 287 -12.45 -2.70 18.98
CA LYS A 287 -13.59 -1.90 19.49
C LYS A 287 -14.62 -2.68 20.31
N GLU A 288 -14.55 -3.99 20.34
CA GLU A 288 -15.44 -4.78 21.21
C GLU A 288 -15.06 -4.70 22.72
N GLY A 289 -14.02 -3.95 23.12
CA GLY A 289 -13.59 -3.95 24.50
C GLY A 289 -12.97 -2.71 25.13
N GLN A 290 -12.55 -1.65 24.43
CA GLN A 290 -11.92 -0.47 25.09
C GLN A 290 -12.00 0.84 24.25
N ASP A 291 -12.15 1.98 24.98
CA ASP A 291 -12.09 3.36 24.46
C ASP A 291 -10.70 3.73 23.93
N GLN A 292 -10.41 3.44 22.66
CA GLN A 292 -9.23 3.99 22.00
C GLN A 292 -9.64 4.86 20.81
N LYS A 293 -8.89 5.99 20.63
CA LYS A 293 -9.10 6.96 19.55
C LYS A 293 -9.14 6.28 18.20
N PRO A 294 -10.15 6.54 17.35
CA PRO A 294 -10.19 5.99 16.00
C PRO A 294 -8.96 6.45 15.21
N LEU A 295 -8.37 5.54 14.43
CA LEU A 295 -7.46 5.88 13.34
C LEU A 295 -8.09 7.05 12.55
N GLN A 296 -7.26 7.85 11.85
CA GLN A 296 -7.72 8.98 11.05
C GLN A 296 -8.60 8.51 9.85
N LEU A 297 -9.64 7.73 10.15
CA LEU A 297 -10.65 7.28 9.20
C LEU A 297 -11.29 8.44 8.43
N PRO A 298 -11.58 9.61 9.08
CA PRO A 298 -12.12 10.77 8.36
C PRO A 298 -11.17 11.31 7.29
N ALA A 299 -9.86 11.32 7.53
CA ALA A 299 -8.89 11.79 6.54
C ALA A 299 -8.82 10.86 5.33
N LEU A 300 -8.80 9.55 5.55
CA LEU A 300 -8.83 8.56 4.47
C LEU A 300 -10.15 8.63 3.68
N GLN A 301 -11.28 8.77 4.36
CA GLN A 301 -12.59 8.94 3.72
C GLN A 301 -12.64 10.21 2.88
N GLN A 302 -12.08 11.32 3.39
CA GLN A 302 -11.99 12.57 2.64
C GLN A 302 -11.10 12.42 1.41
N GLN A 303 -9.92 11.80 1.53
CA GLN A 303 -9.05 11.53 0.40
C GLN A 303 -9.74 10.69 -0.69
N LEU A 304 -10.52 9.67 -0.32
CA LEU A 304 -11.29 8.87 -1.26
C LEU A 304 -12.38 9.69 -1.95
N ARG A 305 -13.02 10.63 -1.26
CA ARG A 305 -14.02 11.55 -1.85
C ARG A 305 -13.36 12.55 -2.79
N ASP A 306 -12.24 13.14 -2.39
CA ASP A 306 -11.50 14.11 -3.21
C ASP A 306 -11.06 13.50 -4.55
N LEU A 307 -10.73 12.19 -4.57
CA LEU A 307 -10.44 11.45 -5.79
C LEU A 307 -11.64 11.37 -6.74
N THR A 308 -12.86 11.51 -6.25
CA THR A 308 -14.06 11.42 -7.10
C THR A 308 -14.45 12.73 -7.78
N ASP A 309 -13.86 13.87 -7.36
CA ASP A 309 -14.25 15.22 -7.79
C ASP A 309 -13.69 15.67 -9.15
N PHE A 310 -12.90 14.83 -9.82
CA PHE A 310 -12.38 15.15 -11.15
C PHE A 310 -13.48 15.26 -12.21
N LYS A 311 -13.49 16.34 -12.98
CA LYS A 311 -14.49 16.62 -14.02
C LYS A 311 -14.38 15.71 -15.24
N SER A 312 -13.15 15.34 -15.62
CA SER A 312 -12.87 14.47 -16.75
C SER A 312 -12.66 13.02 -16.32
N ASN A 313 -13.30 12.07 -17.04
CA ASN A 313 -13.12 10.64 -16.78
C ASN A 313 -11.69 10.16 -17.00
N LEU A 314 -10.98 10.74 -17.97
CA LEU A 314 -9.59 10.39 -18.25
C LEU A 314 -8.66 10.90 -17.16
N GLU A 315 -8.83 12.15 -16.70
CA GLU A 315 -8.09 12.72 -15.58
C GLU A 315 -8.33 11.93 -14.30
N PHE A 316 -9.60 11.58 -14.02
CA PHE A 316 -9.96 10.75 -12.89
C PHE A 316 -9.23 9.40 -12.92
N LEU A 317 -9.32 8.65 -14.02
CA LEU A 317 -8.66 7.34 -14.14
C LEU A 317 -7.13 7.48 -14.05
N THR A 318 -6.56 8.51 -14.64
CA THR A 318 -5.12 8.78 -14.57
C THR A 318 -4.69 9.12 -13.15
N SER A 319 -5.45 9.97 -12.45
CA SER A 319 -5.20 10.32 -11.04
C SER A 319 -5.33 9.11 -10.13
N VAL A 320 -6.41 8.35 -10.27
CA VAL A 320 -6.61 7.14 -9.48
C VAL A 320 -5.50 6.13 -9.75
N SER A 321 -5.16 5.87 -11.02
CA SER A 321 -4.05 4.97 -11.37
C SER A 321 -2.73 5.45 -10.78
N ARG A 322 -2.41 6.75 -10.92
CA ARG A 322 -1.18 7.34 -10.39
C ARG A 322 -1.13 7.24 -8.87
N GLU A 323 -2.20 7.62 -8.18
CA GLU A 323 -2.25 7.58 -6.72
C GLU A 323 -2.34 6.15 -6.15
N MET A 324 -2.90 5.20 -6.91
CA MET A 324 -2.98 3.80 -6.48
C MET A 324 -1.70 3.02 -6.74
N THR A 325 -0.90 3.39 -7.73
CA THR A 325 0.29 2.62 -8.15
C THR A 325 1.62 3.27 -7.75
N ALA A 326 1.61 4.56 -7.37
CA ALA A 326 2.84 5.25 -7.01
C ALA A 326 3.37 4.79 -5.66
N ASP A 327 4.62 4.35 -5.64
CA ASP A 327 5.39 4.38 -4.41
C ASP A 327 5.46 5.83 -3.94
N GLN A 328 5.28 6.06 -2.64
CA GLN A 328 5.20 7.40 -2.07
C GLN A 328 6.54 7.80 -1.46
N VAL A 329 6.93 9.04 -1.67
CA VAL A 329 7.99 9.68 -0.90
C VAL A 329 7.37 10.54 0.20
N PHE A 330 7.94 10.45 1.39
CA PHE A 330 7.50 11.17 2.58
C PHE A 330 8.51 12.27 2.90
N VAL A 331 8.09 13.52 2.81
CA VAL A 331 8.94 14.67 3.04
C VAL A 331 8.37 15.54 4.16
N PHE A 332 9.20 16.35 4.78
CA PHE A 332 8.83 17.17 5.91
C PHE A 332 8.76 18.65 5.54
N THR A 333 7.81 19.37 6.10
CA THR A 333 7.90 20.84 6.16
C THR A 333 8.96 21.25 7.19
N PRO A 334 9.47 22.49 7.15
CA PRO A 334 10.37 22.99 8.20
C PRO A 334 9.75 23.00 9.61
N LYS A 335 8.41 22.90 9.72
CA LYS A 335 7.68 22.77 10.98
C LYS A 335 7.58 21.34 11.49
N GLY A 336 8.01 20.35 10.67
CA GLY A 336 7.94 18.93 11.00
C GLY A 336 6.66 18.23 10.53
N ASP A 337 5.79 18.92 9.76
CA ASP A 337 4.61 18.26 9.19
C ASP A 337 5.03 17.30 8.07
N LEU A 338 4.50 16.11 8.10
CA LEU A 338 4.75 15.08 7.09
C LEU A 338 3.83 15.29 5.87
N ILE A 339 4.41 15.36 4.69
CA ILE A 339 3.70 15.47 3.41
C ILE A 339 4.03 14.24 2.56
N ASP A 340 2.99 13.56 2.09
CA ASP A 340 3.09 12.44 1.15
C ASP A 340 3.03 12.94 -0.31
N LEU A 341 3.91 12.41 -1.14
CA LEU A 341 3.99 12.72 -2.57
C LEU A 341 4.26 11.44 -3.36
N PRO A 342 3.85 11.35 -4.63
CA PRO A 342 4.25 10.25 -5.51
C PRO A 342 5.77 10.15 -5.67
N GLU A 343 6.30 8.95 -5.83
CA GLU A 343 7.72 8.76 -6.14
C GLU A 343 8.12 9.53 -7.42
N GLY A 344 9.25 10.24 -7.34
CA GLY A 344 9.72 11.11 -8.40
C GLY A 344 9.04 12.48 -8.43
N ALA A 345 8.20 12.81 -7.45
CA ALA A 345 7.67 14.15 -7.25
C ALA A 345 8.79 15.17 -7.04
N THR A 346 8.56 16.36 -7.53
CA THR A 346 9.52 17.45 -7.51
C THR A 346 9.27 18.44 -6.36
N ALA A 347 10.20 19.36 -6.14
CA ALA A 347 10.01 20.45 -5.19
C ALA A 347 8.80 21.33 -5.56
N LEU A 348 8.47 21.42 -6.85
CA LEU A 348 7.30 22.16 -7.32
C LEU A 348 6.00 21.42 -7.01
N ASP A 349 5.95 20.09 -7.16
CA ASP A 349 4.81 19.26 -6.76
C ASP A 349 4.52 19.42 -5.25
N PHE A 350 5.57 19.46 -4.43
CA PHE A 350 5.44 19.72 -3.00
C PHE A 350 4.83 21.10 -2.71
N ALA A 351 5.22 22.15 -3.45
CA ALA A 351 4.66 23.48 -3.28
C ALA A 351 3.15 23.50 -3.53
N TYR A 352 2.67 22.85 -4.59
CA TYR A 352 1.25 22.73 -4.90
C TYR A 352 0.51 21.81 -3.92
N ARG A 353 1.17 20.78 -3.39
CA ARG A 353 0.59 19.87 -2.39
C ARG A 353 0.31 20.57 -1.06
N ILE A 354 1.15 21.55 -0.67
CA ILE A 354 0.90 22.37 0.52
C ILE A 354 -0.34 23.26 0.30
N HIS A 355 -0.33 24.07 -0.74
CA HIS A 355 -1.42 24.96 -1.10
C HIS A 355 -1.23 25.54 -2.50
N THR A 356 -2.31 25.69 -3.28
CA THR A 356 -2.27 26.24 -4.64
C THR A 356 -1.59 27.62 -4.69
N GLU A 357 -1.83 28.50 -3.70
CA GLU A 357 -1.17 29.79 -3.65
C GLU A 357 0.34 29.70 -3.40
N VAL A 358 0.80 28.71 -2.61
CA VAL A 358 2.22 28.47 -2.38
C VAL A 358 2.88 28.02 -3.70
N GLY A 359 2.23 27.10 -4.41
CA GLY A 359 2.64 26.66 -5.75
C GLY A 359 2.72 27.85 -6.73
N ASN A 360 1.64 28.62 -6.85
CA ASN A 360 1.58 29.77 -7.78
C ASN A 360 2.63 30.85 -7.49
N ARG A 361 3.01 31.04 -6.24
CA ARG A 361 3.99 32.04 -5.81
C ARG A 361 5.41 31.49 -5.64
N CYS A 362 5.63 30.23 -6.02
CA CYS A 362 6.91 29.56 -5.89
C CYS A 362 7.97 30.22 -6.79
N VAL A 363 9.13 30.52 -6.25
CA VAL A 363 10.28 31.05 -6.99
C VAL A 363 11.52 30.16 -6.81
N GLY A 364 11.49 29.18 -5.92
CA GLY A 364 12.57 28.27 -5.64
C GLY A 364 12.24 27.36 -4.46
N ALA A 365 13.11 26.42 -4.21
CA ALA A 365 12.99 25.51 -3.07
C ALA A 365 14.34 25.31 -2.39
N ARG A 366 14.28 24.97 -1.10
CA ARG A 366 15.43 24.54 -0.32
C ARG A 366 15.15 23.16 0.24
N VAL A 367 16.03 22.21 -0.01
CA VAL A 367 15.94 20.84 0.50
C VAL A 367 17.09 20.59 1.45
N ASN A 368 16.80 20.17 2.68
CA ASN A 368 17.78 19.93 3.72
C ASN A 368 18.74 21.14 3.92
N GLY A 369 18.19 22.34 3.84
CA GLY A 369 18.92 23.61 3.99
C GLY A 369 19.67 24.06 2.73
N ARG A 370 19.69 23.31 1.64
CA ARG A 370 20.38 23.65 0.36
C ARG A 370 19.38 24.10 -0.70
N ILE A 371 19.68 25.17 -1.41
CA ILE A 371 18.87 25.61 -2.57
C ILE A 371 18.96 24.55 -3.67
N VAL A 372 17.80 24.17 -4.20
CA VAL A 372 17.65 23.18 -5.29
C VAL A 372 16.80 23.78 -6.41
N THR A 373 16.88 23.19 -7.60
CA THR A 373 16.01 23.51 -8.74
C THR A 373 14.58 22.99 -8.48
N LEU A 374 13.58 23.56 -9.14
CA LEU A 374 12.17 23.19 -8.94
C LEU A 374 11.85 21.76 -9.43
N ASP A 375 12.65 21.23 -10.35
CA ASP A 375 12.59 19.86 -10.88
C ASP A 375 13.37 18.84 -10.03
N TYR A 376 13.95 19.27 -8.91
CA TYR A 376 14.64 18.36 -7.97
C TYR A 376 13.67 17.30 -7.48
N LYS A 377 14.03 16.02 -7.71
CA LYS A 377 13.23 14.87 -7.28
C LYS A 377 13.42 14.63 -5.79
N LEU A 378 12.34 14.77 -5.05
CA LEU A 378 12.30 14.61 -3.61
C LEU A 378 12.51 13.15 -3.19
N ARG A 379 13.10 12.96 -2.03
CA ARG A 379 13.36 11.66 -1.42
C ARG A 379 12.71 11.59 -0.03
N THR A 380 12.31 10.42 0.37
CA THR A 380 11.78 10.20 1.73
C THR A 380 12.81 10.67 2.76
N GLY A 381 12.34 11.50 3.70
CA GLY A 381 13.14 12.12 4.75
C GLY A 381 13.63 13.51 4.42
N ASP A 382 13.43 14.04 3.20
CA ASP A 382 13.81 15.40 2.85
C ASP A 382 12.98 16.43 3.64
N VAL A 383 13.63 17.46 4.14
CA VAL A 383 12.98 18.66 4.71
C VAL A 383 12.92 19.73 3.64
N VAL A 384 11.72 20.09 3.21
CA VAL A 384 11.49 20.95 2.04
C VAL A 384 10.89 22.30 2.45
N GLU A 385 11.58 23.37 2.11
CA GLU A 385 11.13 24.75 2.30
C GLU A 385 10.90 25.40 0.93
N ILE A 386 9.68 25.91 0.70
CA ILE A 386 9.34 26.61 -0.54
C ILE A 386 9.60 28.12 -0.39
N LEU A 387 10.34 28.66 -1.33
CA LEU A 387 10.60 30.09 -1.41
C LEU A 387 9.52 30.73 -2.29
N THR A 388 8.76 31.68 -1.71
CA THR A 388 7.66 32.33 -2.41
C THR A 388 7.92 33.83 -2.57
N ARG A 389 7.31 34.44 -3.60
CA ARG A 389 7.31 35.90 -3.82
C ARG A 389 5.90 36.36 -4.13
N GLN A 390 5.46 37.49 -3.53
CA GLN A 390 4.08 37.98 -3.63
C GLN A 390 3.57 38.17 -5.05
N ASN A 391 4.42 38.59 -5.98
CA ASN A 391 4.07 38.90 -7.38
C ASN A 391 4.56 37.82 -8.36
N ALA A 392 4.98 36.64 -7.90
CA ALA A 392 5.34 35.55 -8.79
C ALA A 392 4.09 34.92 -9.39
N GLN A 393 4.24 34.43 -10.63
CA GLN A 393 3.21 33.71 -11.36
C GLN A 393 3.80 32.41 -11.90
N PRO A 394 2.98 31.36 -12.12
CA PRO A 394 3.40 30.11 -12.72
C PRO A 394 4.01 30.34 -14.12
N SER A 395 5.10 29.63 -14.42
CA SER A 395 5.69 29.59 -15.76
C SER A 395 5.12 28.43 -16.58
N TYR A 396 5.00 28.61 -17.89
CA TYR A 396 4.65 27.53 -18.82
C TYR A 396 5.63 26.36 -18.79
N ASP A 397 6.90 26.60 -18.48
CA ASP A 397 7.94 25.57 -18.34
C ASP A 397 7.66 24.58 -17.20
N TRP A 398 6.85 25.00 -16.23
CA TRP A 398 6.48 24.15 -15.10
C TRP A 398 5.60 22.96 -15.51
N LEU A 399 4.88 23.06 -16.63
CA LEU A 399 4.11 21.93 -17.16
C LEU A 399 4.97 20.72 -17.54
N GLY A 400 6.27 20.93 -17.78
CA GLY A 400 7.24 19.85 -18.00
C GLY A 400 7.90 19.33 -16.71
N ILE A 401 7.72 20.01 -15.58
CA ILE A 401 8.35 19.71 -14.30
C ILE A 401 7.39 18.97 -13.36
N VAL A 402 6.14 19.44 -13.29
CA VAL A 402 5.10 18.84 -12.41
C VAL A 402 4.68 17.44 -12.87
N ARG A 403 4.36 16.59 -11.91
CA ARG A 403 3.92 15.21 -12.15
C ARG A 403 2.50 14.98 -11.70
#